data_fee8b0483e5ef32c88d49a938a171570
#
_entry.id   fee8b0483e5ef32c88d49a938a171570
#
_cell.length_a   1.000
_cell.length_b   1.000
_cell.length_c   1.000
_cell.angle_alpha   90.00
_cell.angle_beta   90.00
_cell.angle_gamma   90.00
#
_symmetry.space_group_name_H-M   'P 1'
#
loop_
_entity.id
_entity.type
_entity.pdbx_description
1 polymer ?
#
loop_
_entity_poly.entity_id
_entity_poly.type
_entity_poly.pdbx_seq_one_letter_code
_entity_poly.pdbx_strand_id
1 'polypeptide(L)'
;MTWAVVGDHDQRVVVVDLDADAGERRRVSLAPGEFADHVXQRELASAPRWVWDDTARRYPPXLAAGVRVARSHDLRLSHRILACSADIGAPGALRAAAEWEGGPSPAVAAAAATLFDLAAPTDTTGAIAATLAEFRRQREALSTARAGSGLHLLAAAESAGALLAAEMHAAGLPWDQARHDAVLEAELGARPPSGARPSQLELLAQRLREQLDDPTLNPDSAVKLLRALHRRGIAVESTSRWELERVEHEVVPTLLEYKRLARLWSANGWAWSDEWVSAGRFRPVYIPAGVVTGRWASAGGGALQIPRGLRSAVRADPGWCLVVADVAQLEPRVLCGMSRDAALAEASRGRDLYEGIVADGAVATRDDAKVAMLGAMYGATTGESGRLXPRLRRTYPRAMAMVDAAARRGEDGAPVSTSWGRTTPDAGATWRATHARASEADASTADILRAKRASRDRGRFTRNFIVQGTAAEWALAWLADLRTRLTAFPEAATAAPASGPVFARRPHIAFFLHDEVIVHCPREHAEEVAEAVRDAAASAGRLLFGDFPVDFPLDVRIAESAQKD
;
A
#
# COMPACT_ATOMS: atom_id res chain seq x y z
N MET A 1 -13.57 -22.84 -16.37
CA MET A 1 -12.32 -22.27 -15.83
C MET A 1 -11.54 -23.40 -15.19
N THR A 2 -10.26 -23.52 -15.49
CA THR A 2 -9.40 -24.56 -14.90
C THR A 2 -8.45 -23.92 -13.86
N TRP A 3 -8.22 -24.68 -12.81
CA TRP A 3 -7.29 -24.29 -11.74
C TRP A 3 -6.05 -25.16 -11.86
N ALA A 4 -4.88 -24.56 -11.70
CA ALA A 4 -3.61 -25.29 -11.69
C ALA A 4 -2.97 -25.05 -10.32
N VAL A 5 -3.06 -26.03 -9.44
CA VAL A 5 -2.54 -25.93 -8.07
C VAL A 5 -1.09 -26.35 -8.06
N VAL A 6 -0.22 -25.52 -7.50
CA VAL A 6 1.23 -25.70 -7.50
C VAL A 6 1.71 -25.94 -6.07
N GLY A 7 2.53 -26.95 -5.89
CA GLY A 7 3.17 -27.21 -4.60
C GLY A 7 4.39 -28.08 -4.79
N ASP A 8 5.07 -28.36 -3.69
CA ASP A 8 6.31 -29.14 -3.72
C ASP A 8 6.10 -30.56 -3.19
N HIS A 9 6.86 -31.49 -3.73
CA HIS A 9 6.93 -32.86 -3.21
C HIS A 9 8.28 -33.47 -3.60
N ASP A 10 9.03 -33.93 -2.62
CA ASP A 10 10.34 -34.57 -2.82
C ASP A 10 11.27 -33.78 -3.74
N GLN A 11 11.43 -32.48 -3.44
CA GLN A 11 12.29 -31.57 -4.18
C GLN A 11 11.86 -31.35 -5.65
N ARG A 12 10.62 -31.70 -5.98
CA ARG A 12 10.05 -31.48 -7.30
C ARG A 12 8.86 -30.53 -7.17
N VAL A 13 8.54 -29.83 -8.25
CA VAL A 13 7.34 -28.99 -8.32
C VAL A 13 6.22 -29.84 -8.91
N VAL A 14 5.11 -29.92 -8.21
CA VAL A 14 3.94 -30.68 -8.65
C VAL A 14 2.83 -29.70 -9.04
N VAL A 15 2.25 -29.94 -10.22
CA VAL A 15 1.11 -29.14 -10.69
C VAL A 15 -0.09 -30.08 -10.83
N VAL A 16 -1.19 -29.71 -10.17
CA VAL A 16 -2.42 -30.51 -10.17
C VAL A 16 -3.53 -29.67 -10.81
N ASP A 17 -4.04 -30.16 -11.92
CA ASP A 17 -5.19 -29.51 -12.59
C ASP A 17 -6.48 -29.95 -11.93
N LEU A 18 -7.31 -28.97 -11.60
CA LEU A 18 -8.63 -29.21 -11.01
C LEU A 18 -9.72 -28.68 -11.95
N ASP A 19 -10.85 -29.36 -11.95
CA ASP A 19 -12.03 -28.89 -12.67
C ASP A 19 -12.84 -27.88 -11.80
N ALA A 20 -13.97 -27.48 -12.29
CA ALA A 20 -14.84 -26.49 -11.63
C ALA A 20 -15.29 -26.93 -10.24
N ASP A 21 -15.38 -28.24 -10.01
CA ASP A 21 -15.80 -28.79 -8.71
C ASP A 21 -14.61 -29.17 -7.83
N ALA A 22 -13.40 -28.74 -8.22
CA ALA A 22 -12.13 -29.03 -7.54
C ALA A 22 -11.75 -30.51 -7.56
N GLY A 23 -12.29 -31.26 -8.51
CA GLY A 23 -11.88 -32.65 -8.76
C GLY A 23 -10.56 -32.69 -9.54
N GLU A 24 -9.65 -33.57 -9.12
CA GLU A 24 -8.35 -33.70 -9.79
C GLU A 24 -8.51 -34.34 -11.16
N ARG A 25 -7.95 -33.68 -12.19
CA ARG A 25 -7.99 -34.13 -13.57
C ARG A 25 -6.63 -34.62 -14.06
N ARG A 26 -5.55 -34.01 -13.60
CA ARG A 26 -4.21 -34.32 -14.08
C ARG A 26 -3.19 -33.90 -13.02
N ARG A 27 -2.13 -34.64 -12.92
CA ARG A 27 -1.02 -34.33 -12.01
C ARG A 27 0.29 -34.49 -12.79
N VAL A 28 1.16 -33.49 -12.69
CA VAL A 28 2.48 -33.50 -13.35
C VAL A 28 3.53 -33.18 -12.28
N SER A 29 4.64 -33.93 -12.33
CA SER A 29 5.78 -33.71 -11.44
C SER A 29 6.95 -33.23 -12.28
N LEU A 30 7.52 -32.10 -11.92
CA LEU A 30 8.55 -31.40 -12.71
C LEU A 30 9.81 -31.21 -11.87
N ALA A 31 10.95 -31.27 -12.51
CA ALA A 31 12.18 -30.79 -11.88
C ALA A 31 12.03 -29.25 -11.70
N PRO A 32 12.64 -28.64 -10.66
CA PRO A 32 12.47 -27.22 -10.45
C PRO A 32 12.80 -26.35 -11.67
N GLY A 33 13.81 -26.72 -12.44
CA GLY A 33 14.20 -25.98 -13.65
C GLY A 33 13.20 -26.08 -14.79
N GLU A 34 12.28 -27.03 -14.75
CA GLU A 34 11.25 -27.23 -15.79
C GLU A 34 9.99 -26.41 -15.56
N PHE A 35 9.82 -25.85 -14.35
CA PHE A 35 8.56 -25.22 -13.97
C PHE A 35 8.24 -24.00 -14.83
N ALA A 36 9.22 -23.13 -15.07
CA ALA A 36 8.99 -21.92 -15.87
C ALA A 36 8.54 -22.26 -17.29
N ASP A 37 9.20 -23.26 -17.93
CA ASP A 37 8.81 -23.69 -19.28
C ASP A 37 7.40 -24.29 -19.29
N HIS A 38 7.07 -25.06 -18.27
CA HIS A 38 5.71 -25.62 -18.13
C HIS A 38 4.68 -24.49 -18.02
N VAL A 39 4.98 -23.51 -17.24
CA VAL A 39 4.07 -22.36 -17.13
C VAL A 39 3.89 -21.64 -18.48
N UNK A 40 4.89 -21.38 -19.17
CA UNK A 40 4.87 -20.82 -20.31
C UNK A 40 3.99 -21.43 -21.19
N GLN A 41 4.20 -22.76 -21.39
CA GLN A 41 3.36 -23.54 -22.30
C GLN A 41 1.86 -23.45 -21.91
N ARG A 42 1.60 -23.55 -20.63
CA ARG A 42 0.22 -23.49 -20.14
C ARG A 42 -0.43 -22.13 -20.34
N GLU A 43 0.33 -21.05 -20.18
CA GLU A 43 -0.19 -19.70 -20.44
C GLU A 43 -0.58 -19.54 -21.90
N LEU A 44 0.23 -20.06 -22.81
CA LEU A 44 -0.06 -19.98 -24.24
C LEU A 44 -1.27 -20.84 -24.64
N ALA A 45 -1.44 -22.00 -24.00
CA ALA A 45 -2.48 -22.94 -24.38
C ALA A 45 -3.84 -22.63 -23.75
N SER A 46 -3.89 -22.29 -22.48
CA SER A 46 -5.17 -22.17 -21.76
C SER A 46 -5.19 -21.11 -20.67
N ALA A 47 -4.06 -20.56 -20.29
CA ALA A 47 -3.92 -19.54 -19.24
C ALA A 47 -4.79 -19.88 -18.02
N PRO A 48 -4.48 -20.98 -17.30
CA PRO A 48 -5.28 -21.37 -16.14
C PRO A 48 -5.12 -20.34 -15.00
N ARG A 49 -5.97 -20.41 -13.99
CA ARG A 49 -5.71 -19.66 -12.75
C ARG A 49 -4.77 -20.50 -11.89
N TRP A 50 -3.57 -19.98 -11.68
CA TRP A 50 -2.55 -20.66 -10.87
C TRP A 50 -2.88 -20.47 -9.40
N VAL A 51 -2.88 -21.57 -8.65
CA VAL A 51 -3.14 -21.55 -7.22
C VAL A 51 -1.85 -21.97 -6.52
N TRP A 52 -1.33 -21.10 -5.68
CA TRP A 52 -0.08 -21.41 -4.97
C TRP A 52 -0.06 -20.77 -3.58
N ASP A 53 0.87 -21.22 -2.78
CA ASP A 53 1.01 -20.78 -1.40
C ASP A 53 1.36 -19.29 -1.30
N ASP A 54 2.34 -18.83 -2.08
CA ASP A 54 2.94 -17.51 -1.92
C ASP A 54 3.47 -17.03 -3.26
N THR A 55 2.83 -16.02 -3.83
CA THR A 55 3.23 -15.42 -5.10
C THR A 55 4.65 -14.87 -5.05
N ALA A 56 5.03 -14.26 -3.91
CA ALA A 56 6.37 -13.68 -3.76
C ALA A 56 7.47 -14.73 -3.85
N ARG A 57 7.15 -15.99 -3.58
CA ARG A 57 8.09 -17.10 -3.69
C ARG A 57 8.04 -17.77 -5.06
N ARG A 58 6.83 -17.98 -5.58
CA ARG A 58 6.63 -18.78 -6.79
C ARG A 58 6.88 -18.03 -8.09
N TYR A 59 6.55 -16.75 -8.13
CA TYR A 59 6.49 -16.01 -9.39
C TYR A 59 7.82 -15.39 -9.84
N PRO A 60 8.68 -14.85 -8.96
CA PRO A 60 9.91 -14.19 -9.42
C PRO A 60 10.79 -15.06 -10.32
N PRO A 61 11.02 -16.36 -10.05
CA PRO A 61 11.74 -17.19 -11.03
C PRO A 61 11.10 -17.25 -12.42
N UNK A 62 9.70 -17.19 -12.57
CA UNK A 62 9.03 -17.13 -13.60
C UNK A 62 9.30 -16.09 -14.38
N LEU A 63 9.37 -14.86 -13.71
CA LEU A 63 9.67 -13.59 -14.38
C LEU A 63 11.11 -13.53 -14.90
N ALA A 64 12.05 -13.99 -14.11
CA ALA A 64 13.45 -14.05 -14.52
C ALA A 64 13.65 -14.88 -15.79
N ALA A 65 12.83 -15.90 -15.98
CA ALA A 65 12.88 -16.76 -17.18
C ALA A 65 12.05 -16.19 -18.35
N GLY A 66 11.49 -14.98 -18.21
CA GLY A 66 10.72 -14.36 -19.28
C GLY A 66 9.26 -14.80 -19.35
N VAL A 67 8.74 -15.39 -18.28
CA VAL A 67 7.38 -15.93 -18.26
C VAL A 67 6.49 -15.07 -17.38
N ARG A 68 5.38 -14.61 -17.95
CA ARG A 68 4.35 -13.82 -17.26
C ARG A 68 3.11 -14.68 -17.03
N VAL A 69 2.51 -14.52 -15.87
CA VAL A 69 1.29 -15.24 -15.48
C VAL A 69 0.10 -14.27 -15.53
N ALA A 70 -0.97 -14.69 -16.20
CA ALA A 70 -2.15 -13.83 -16.34
C ALA A 70 -2.97 -13.76 -15.05
N ARG A 71 -3.23 -14.90 -14.39
CA ARG A 71 -4.14 -14.97 -13.25
C ARG A 71 -3.64 -15.95 -12.20
N SER A 72 -3.84 -15.58 -10.93
CA SER A 72 -3.47 -16.46 -9.83
C SER A 72 -4.49 -16.39 -8.69
N HIS A 73 -4.35 -17.30 -7.77
CA HIS A 73 -5.02 -17.29 -6.46
C HIS A 73 -3.93 -17.53 -5.42
N ASP A 74 -3.63 -16.51 -4.66
CA ASP A 74 -2.60 -16.55 -3.61
C ASP A 74 -3.25 -17.04 -2.32
N LEU A 75 -2.84 -18.22 -1.87
CA LEU A 75 -3.49 -18.86 -0.72
C LEU A 75 -3.22 -18.11 0.59
N ARG A 76 -2.02 -17.58 0.78
CA ARG A 76 -1.71 -16.86 2.03
C ARG A 76 -2.50 -15.58 2.16
N LEU A 77 -2.56 -14.79 1.10
CA LEU A 77 -3.33 -13.54 1.12
C LEU A 77 -4.82 -13.82 1.27
N SER A 78 -5.34 -14.80 0.54
CA SER A 78 -6.76 -15.16 0.60
C SER A 78 -7.14 -15.75 1.95
N HIS A 79 -6.25 -16.54 2.57
CA HIS A 79 -6.51 -17.10 3.89
C HIS A 79 -6.81 -16.00 4.92
N ARG A 80 -5.96 -14.98 4.97
CA ARG A 80 -6.12 -13.90 5.95
C ARG A 80 -7.45 -13.16 5.75
N ILE A 81 -7.81 -12.92 4.50
CA ILE A 81 -9.08 -12.25 4.18
C ILE A 81 -10.26 -13.11 4.64
N LEU A 82 -10.29 -14.38 4.21
CA LEU A 82 -11.44 -15.25 4.41
C LEU A 82 -11.61 -15.70 5.86
N ALA A 83 -10.50 -15.95 6.54
CA ALA A 83 -10.56 -16.38 7.95
C ALA A 83 -11.10 -15.26 8.86
N CYS A 84 -10.87 -14.01 8.48
CA CYS A 84 -11.28 -12.85 9.29
C CYS A 84 -12.64 -12.28 8.89
N SER A 85 -13.11 -12.55 7.68
CA SER A 85 -14.27 -11.85 7.13
C SER A 85 -15.57 -12.20 7.85
N ALA A 86 -16.32 -11.16 8.21
CA ALA A 86 -17.67 -11.30 8.77
C ALA A 86 -18.67 -11.86 7.74
N ASP A 87 -18.31 -11.82 6.43
CA ASP A 87 -19.18 -12.34 5.39
C ASP A 87 -19.17 -13.87 5.30
N ILE A 88 -18.16 -14.54 5.89
CA ILE A 88 -18.04 -16.01 5.82
C ILE A 88 -18.90 -16.61 6.93
N GLY A 89 -19.85 -17.48 6.55
CA GLY A 89 -20.75 -18.10 7.50
C GLY A 89 -20.11 -19.20 8.33
N ALA A 90 -19.12 -19.91 7.78
CA ALA A 90 -18.48 -21.03 8.47
C ALA A 90 -16.94 -20.92 8.33
N PRO A 91 -16.28 -20.07 9.13
CA PRO A 91 -14.84 -19.88 9.02
C PRO A 91 -14.00 -20.86 9.86
N GLY A 92 -14.61 -21.80 10.57
CA GLY A 92 -13.91 -22.63 11.55
C GLY A 92 -12.72 -23.40 11.00
N ALA A 93 -12.86 -24.04 9.85
CA ALA A 93 -11.77 -24.82 9.26
C ALA A 93 -10.59 -23.93 8.85
N LEU A 94 -10.87 -22.72 8.34
CA LEU A 94 -9.81 -21.76 8.00
C LEU A 94 -9.07 -21.31 9.24
N ARG A 95 -9.81 -20.92 10.28
CA ARG A 95 -9.21 -20.44 11.53
C ARG A 95 -8.37 -21.53 12.21
N ALA A 96 -8.77 -22.80 12.07
CA ALA A 96 -8.03 -23.92 12.62
C ALA A 96 -6.70 -24.15 11.88
N ALA A 97 -6.60 -23.72 10.63
CA ALA A 97 -5.38 -23.87 9.81
C ALA A 97 -4.42 -22.70 10.04
N ALA A 98 -3.97 -22.55 11.29
CA ALA A 98 -3.17 -21.40 11.74
C ALA A 98 -1.82 -21.24 11.03
N GLU A 99 -1.31 -22.32 10.43
CA GLU A 99 -0.05 -22.28 9.67
C GLU A 99 -0.13 -21.35 8.45
N TRP A 100 -1.34 -20.99 8.02
CA TRP A 100 -1.55 -20.08 6.89
C TRP A 100 -1.70 -18.60 7.30
N GLU A 101 -1.69 -18.30 8.58
CA GLU A 101 -1.94 -16.94 9.08
C GLU A 101 -0.76 -15.98 8.88
N GLY A 102 0.43 -16.50 8.61
CA GLY A 102 1.65 -15.69 8.55
C GLY A 102 1.71 -14.65 7.42
N GLY A 103 0.84 -14.78 6.43
CA GLY A 103 0.86 -13.89 5.28
C GLY A 103 2.02 -14.17 4.33
N PRO A 104 2.13 -13.42 3.23
CA PRO A 104 3.20 -13.64 2.26
C PRO A 104 4.55 -13.15 2.79
N SER A 105 5.60 -13.85 2.43
CA SER A 105 6.97 -13.44 2.75
C SER A 105 7.45 -12.40 1.75
N PRO A 106 8.30 -11.45 2.18
CA PRO A 106 8.96 -10.57 1.21
C PRO A 106 9.88 -11.39 0.30
N ALA A 107 9.81 -11.12 -1.00
CA ALA A 107 10.58 -11.89 -1.99
C ALA A 107 12.09 -11.80 -1.77
N VAL A 108 12.57 -10.70 -1.19
CA VAL A 108 14.00 -10.45 -1.01
C VAL A 108 14.54 -11.02 0.30
N ALA A 109 13.67 -11.48 1.20
CA ALA A 109 14.13 -12.09 2.46
C ALA A 109 15.00 -13.32 2.22
N ALA A 110 14.76 -14.04 1.13
CA ALA A 110 15.53 -15.22 0.76
C ALA A 110 16.98 -14.93 0.36
N ALA A 111 17.29 -13.70 -0.07
CA ALA A 111 18.62 -13.32 -0.51
C ALA A 111 19.52 -12.85 0.64
N ALA A 112 18.94 -12.63 1.82
CA ALA A 112 19.65 -12.06 2.96
C ALA A 112 19.96 -13.10 4.04
N ALA A 113 20.01 -14.38 3.67
CA ALA A 113 20.35 -15.45 4.61
C ALA A 113 21.74 -15.18 5.18
N THR A 114 21.81 -14.87 6.45
CA THR A 114 23.08 -14.66 7.10
C THR A 114 23.67 -15.99 7.58
N LEU A 115 24.97 -15.99 7.81
CA LEU A 115 25.71 -17.17 8.24
C LEU A 115 25.21 -17.76 9.57
N PHE A 116 24.30 -17.07 10.23
CA PHE A 116 23.80 -17.44 11.55
C PHE A 116 22.32 -17.81 11.56
N ASP A 117 21.72 -18.02 10.38
CA ASP A 117 20.33 -18.47 10.34
C ASP A 117 20.26 -19.93 10.79
N LEU A 118 20.04 -20.08 12.07
CA LEU A 118 19.60 -21.36 12.62
C LEU A 118 18.30 -21.72 11.89
N ALA A 119 18.25 -22.94 11.41
CA ALA A 119 17.18 -23.42 10.53
C ALA A 119 15.81 -22.83 10.89
N ALA A 120 15.28 -22.01 9.98
CA ALA A 120 13.91 -21.52 10.11
C ALA A 120 12.98 -22.74 10.19
N PRO A 121 11.89 -22.64 10.97
CA PRO A 121 10.92 -23.75 11.01
C PRO A 121 10.54 -24.12 9.59
N THR A 122 10.61 -25.40 9.26
CA THR A 122 10.31 -25.87 7.92
C THR A 122 8.89 -25.44 7.56
N ASP A 123 8.77 -24.54 6.60
CA ASP A 123 7.45 -24.08 6.14
C ASP A 123 6.85 -25.18 5.29
N THR A 124 5.85 -25.87 5.82
CA THR A 124 5.19 -26.97 5.14
C THR A 124 4.03 -26.53 4.26
N THR A 125 3.68 -25.25 4.26
CA THR A 125 2.54 -24.77 3.47
C THR A 125 2.78 -24.89 1.96
N GLY A 126 4.03 -24.89 1.53
CA GLY A 126 4.37 -25.07 0.11
C GLY A 126 4.20 -26.48 -0.42
N ALA A 127 4.02 -27.50 0.43
CA ALA A 127 3.83 -28.88 -0.02
C ALA A 127 2.52 -28.99 -0.80
N ILE A 128 2.50 -29.80 -1.87
CA ILE A 128 1.32 -29.93 -2.73
C ILE A 128 0.08 -30.39 -1.93
N ALA A 129 0.25 -31.28 -0.98
CA ALA A 129 -0.87 -31.74 -0.16
C ALA A 129 -1.45 -30.60 0.67
N ALA A 130 -0.58 -29.74 1.23
CA ALA A 130 -1.01 -28.58 2.03
C ALA A 130 -1.72 -27.53 1.17
N THR A 131 -1.20 -27.26 -0.04
CA THR A 131 -1.82 -26.27 -0.93
C THR A 131 -3.18 -26.75 -1.43
N LEU A 132 -3.30 -28.02 -1.78
CA LEU A 132 -4.60 -28.59 -2.18
C LEU A 132 -5.61 -28.52 -1.03
N ALA A 133 -5.21 -28.88 0.18
CA ALA A 133 -6.09 -28.86 1.35
C ALA A 133 -6.57 -27.43 1.64
N GLU A 134 -5.65 -26.45 1.61
CA GLU A 134 -6.02 -25.06 1.88
C GLU A 134 -6.93 -24.51 0.78
N PHE A 135 -6.65 -24.82 -0.47
CA PHE A 135 -7.50 -24.37 -1.58
C PHE A 135 -8.93 -24.88 -1.40
N ARG A 136 -9.08 -26.15 -1.04
CA ARG A 136 -10.40 -26.73 -0.79
C ARG A 136 -11.10 -26.09 0.41
N ARG A 137 -10.36 -25.81 1.48
CA ARG A 137 -10.92 -25.09 2.65
C ARG A 137 -11.43 -23.71 2.24
N GLN A 138 -10.67 -22.98 1.42
CA GLN A 138 -11.06 -21.63 0.97
C GLN A 138 -12.30 -21.68 0.09
N ARG A 139 -12.37 -22.65 -0.82
CA ARG A 139 -13.56 -22.79 -1.67
C ARG A 139 -14.79 -23.11 -0.83
N GLU A 140 -14.65 -24.02 0.14
CA GLU A 140 -15.76 -24.36 1.02
C GLU A 140 -16.22 -23.16 1.85
N ALA A 141 -15.27 -22.39 2.40
CA ALA A 141 -15.60 -21.19 3.14
C ALA A 141 -16.34 -20.17 2.28
N LEU A 142 -15.84 -19.94 1.05
CA LEU A 142 -16.50 -19.02 0.12
C LEU A 142 -17.92 -19.45 -0.21
N SER A 143 -18.21 -20.75 -0.23
CA SER A 143 -19.57 -21.24 -0.46
C SER A 143 -20.52 -20.86 0.66
N THR A 144 -19.99 -20.50 1.84
CA THR A 144 -20.78 -20.05 2.98
C THR A 144 -20.87 -18.52 3.08
N ALA A 145 -20.33 -17.79 2.11
CA ALA A 145 -20.35 -16.34 2.15
C ALA A 145 -21.79 -15.82 2.01
N ARG A 146 -22.08 -14.72 2.69
CA ARG A 146 -23.42 -14.12 2.60
C ARG A 146 -23.72 -13.70 1.15
N ALA A 147 -25.00 -13.68 0.80
CA ALA A 147 -25.43 -13.27 -0.53
C ALA A 147 -24.98 -11.83 -0.79
N GLY A 148 -24.43 -11.59 -1.97
CA GLY A 148 -23.94 -10.28 -2.37
C GLY A 148 -22.53 -9.94 -1.87
N SER A 149 -21.87 -10.86 -1.19
CA SER A 149 -20.50 -10.65 -0.74
C SER A 149 -19.55 -10.46 -1.93
N GLY A 150 -18.60 -9.52 -1.79
CA GLY A 150 -17.56 -9.29 -2.79
C GLY A 150 -16.27 -10.06 -2.53
N LEU A 151 -16.27 -11.04 -1.64
CA LEU A 151 -15.03 -11.72 -1.25
C LEU A 151 -14.32 -12.41 -2.41
N HIS A 152 -15.07 -12.98 -3.36
CA HIS A 152 -14.44 -13.60 -4.52
C HIS A 152 -13.69 -12.56 -5.38
N LEU A 153 -14.25 -11.35 -5.49
CA LEU A 153 -13.57 -10.24 -6.18
C LEU A 153 -12.34 -9.77 -5.40
N LEU A 154 -12.47 -9.68 -4.08
CA LEU A 154 -11.34 -9.26 -3.24
C LEU A 154 -10.19 -10.24 -3.33
N ALA A 155 -10.46 -11.54 -3.25
CA ALA A 155 -9.44 -12.58 -3.37
C ALA A 155 -8.74 -12.50 -4.74
N ALA A 156 -9.51 -12.31 -5.81
CA ALA A 156 -8.95 -12.19 -7.16
C ALA A 156 -8.11 -10.92 -7.30
N ALA A 157 -8.59 -9.80 -6.78
CA ALA A 157 -7.88 -8.51 -6.88
C ALA A 157 -6.61 -8.52 -6.04
N GLU A 158 -6.65 -9.10 -4.85
CA GLU A 158 -5.47 -9.20 -3.99
C GLU A 158 -4.41 -10.09 -4.65
N SER A 159 -4.84 -11.19 -5.27
CA SER A 159 -3.93 -12.09 -5.98
C SER A 159 -3.30 -11.40 -7.20
N ALA A 160 -4.09 -10.63 -7.95
CA ALA A 160 -3.55 -9.81 -9.05
C ALA A 160 -2.55 -8.78 -8.53
N GLY A 161 -2.82 -8.19 -7.38
CA GLY A 161 -1.90 -7.26 -6.73
C GLY A 161 -0.58 -7.93 -6.38
N ALA A 162 -0.63 -9.17 -5.91
CA ALA A 162 0.59 -9.92 -5.60
C ALA A 162 1.42 -10.19 -6.85
N LEU A 163 0.76 -10.56 -7.98
CA LEU A 163 1.47 -10.70 -9.26
C LEU A 163 2.13 -9.38 -9.65
N LEU A 164 1.40 -8.28 -9.54
CA LEU A 164 1.92 -6.97 -9.91
C LEU A 164 3.08 -6.54 -9.02
N ALA A 165 3.01 -6.82 -7.72
CA ALA A 165 4.12 -6.49 -6.81
C ALA A 165 5.42 -7.18 -7.24
N ALA A 166 5.33 -8.47 -7.63
CA ALA A 166 6.48 -9.20 -8.15
C ALA A 166 6.96 -8.63 -9.48
N GLU A 167 6.02 -8.25 -10.35
CA GLU A 167 6.35 -7.67 -11.66
C GLU A 167 7.04 -6.32 -11.53
N MET A 168 6.56 -5.46 -10.62
CA MET A 168 7.18 -4.15 -10.39
C MET A 168 8.61 -4.30 -9.84
N HIS A 169 8.80 -5.26 -8.95
CA HIS A 169 10.15 -5.54 -8.44
C HIS A 169 11.07 -6.03 -9.57
N ALA A 170 10.57 -6.94 -10.41
CA ALA A 170 11.36 -7.50 -11.53
C ALA A 170 11.73 -6.42 -12.56
N ALA A 171 10.75 -5.57 -12.93
CA ALA A 171 10.99 -4.52 -13.91
C ALA A 171 11.83 -3.37 -13.33
N GLY A 172 11.59 -3.04 -12.08
CA GLY A 172 12.21 -1.91 -11.41
C GLY A 172 11.68 -0.57 -11.89
N LEU A 173 11.86 0.45 -11.06
CA LEU A 173 11.53 1.82 -11.41
C LEU A 173 12.73 2.44 -12.09
N PRO A 174 12.60 2.99 -13.30
CA PRO A 174 13.76 3.61 -13.98
C PRO A 174 14.35 4.73 -13.13
N TRP A 175 15.66 4.70 -12.96
CA TRP A 175 16.34 5.59 -12.01
C TRP A 175 17.62 6.14 -12.64
N ASP A 176 17.71 7.47 -12.68
CA ASP A 176 18.88 8.19 -13.17
C ASP A 176 19.83 8.44 -12.00
N GLN A 177 20.83 7.57 -11.84
CA GLN A 177 21.77 7.67 -10.72
C GLN A 177 22.59 8.96 -10.77
N ALA A 178 22.95 9.43 -11.96
CA ALA A 178 23.71 10.68 -12.08
C ALA A 178 22.90 11.87 -11.57
N ARG A 179 21.61 11.90 -11.87
CA ARG A 179 20.70 12.93 -11.36
C ARG A 179 20.55 12.85 -9.84
N HIS A 180 20.40 11.64 -9.31
CA HIS A 180 20.33 11.44 -7.87
C HIS A 180 21.59 11.95 -7.17
N ASP A 181 22.76 11.55 -7.70
CA ASP A 181 24.05 12.01 -7.15
C ASP A 181 24.16 13.54 -7.19
N ALA A 182 23.71 14.16 -8.27
CA ALA A 182 23.73 15.62 -8.40
C ALA A 182 22.86 16.29 -7.32
N VAL A 183 21.68 15.74 -7.05
CA VAL A 183 20.80 16.27 -5.99
C VAL A 183 21.49 16.14 -4.64
N LEU A 184 22.06 14.98 -4.34
CA LEU A 184 22.74 14.76 -3.07
C LEU A 184 23.93 15.72 -2.90
N GLU A 185 24.73 15.91 -3.94
CA GLU A 185 25.88 16.83 -3.87
C GLU A 185 25.43 18.28 -3.65
N ALA A 186 24.37 18.69 -4.34
CA ALA A 186 23.84 20.05 -4.19
C ALA A 186 23.32 20.32 -2.77
N GLU A 187 22.67 19.33 -2.16
CA GLU A 187 22.04 19.49 -0.84
C GLU A 187 23.00 19.21 0.32
N LEU A 188 23.83 18.17 0.19
CA LEU A 188 24.63 17.64 1.30
C LEU A 188 26.14 17.94 1.15
N GLY A 189 26.59 18.31 -0.05
CA GLY A 189 28.00 18.41 -0.37
C GLY A 189 28.50 17.11 -0.98
N ALA A 190 29.81 17.06 -1.27
CA ALA A 190 30.43 15.88 -1.91
C ALA A 190 30.24 14.64 -1.02
N ARG A 191 30.17 13.48 -1.66
CA ARG A 191 30.03 12.22 -0.93
C ARG A 191 31.21 12.06 0.06
N PRO A 192 30.91 11.91 1.38
CA PRO A 192 31.97 11.79 2.35
C PRO A 192 32.53 10.37 2.42
N PRO A 193 33.70 10.19 3.08
CA PRO A 193 34.15 8.83 3.41
C PRO A 193 33.13 8.10 4.25
N SER A 194 33.15 6.77 4.17
CA SER A 194 32.19 5.93 4.91
C SER A 194 32.17 6.29 6.40
N GLY A 195 30.96 6.49 6.92
CA GLY A 195 30.77 6.83 8.33
C GLY A 195 30.90 8.30 8.68
N ALA A 196 31.36 9.14 7.75
CA ALA A 196 31.50 10.57 8.00
C ALA A 196 30.21 11.29 7.63
N ARG A 197 29.92 12.36 8.36
CA ARG A 197 28.76 13.23 8.08
C ARG A 197 29.07 14.11 6.87
N PRO A 198 28.12 14.28 5.93
CA PRO A 198 28.32 15.19 4.78
C PRO A 198 28.60 16.62 5.25
N SER A 199 29.36 17.38 4.44
CA SER A 199 29.86 18.69 4.84
C SER A 199 28.75 19.69 5.18
N GLN A 200 27.67 19.73 4.42
CA GLN A 200 26.58 20.68 4.70
C GLN A 200 25.87 20.34 6.01
N LEU A 201 25.74 19.05 6.29
CA LEU A 201 25.12 18.61 7.54
C LEU A 201 26.04 18.94 8.73
N GLU A 202 27.36 18.79 8.57
CA GLU A 202 28.32 19.14 9.63
C GLU A 202 28.32 20.64 9.92
N LEU A 203 28.21 21.47 8.87
CA LEU A 203 28.08 22.93 9.07
C LEU A 203 26.86 23.26 9.90
N LEU A 204 25.72 22.65 9.61
CA LEU A 204 24.50 22.88 10.39
C LEU A 204 24.65 22.36 11.81
N ALA A 205 25.32 21.21 12.00
CA ALA A 205 25.56 20.67 13.34
C ALA A 205 26.40 21.63 14.17
N GLN A 206 27.43 22.23 13.58
CA GLN A 206 28.27 23.22 14.26
C GLN A 206 27.47 24.45 14.64
N ARG A 207 26.62 24.95 13.71
CA ARG A 207 25.76 26.10 14.00
C ARG A 207 24.79 25.80 15.14
N LEU A 208 24.23 24.59 15.18
CA LEU A 208 23.37 24.18 16.30
C LEU A 208 24.12 24.18 17.62
N ARG A 209 25.35 23.67 17.64
CA ARG A 209 26.18 23.68 18.85
C ARG A 209 26.42 25.10 19.34
N GLU A 210 26.68 26.01 18.42
CA GLU A 210 26.88 27.43 18.76
C GLU A 210 25.61 28.07 19.29
N GLN A 211 24.50 27.89 18.58
CA GLN A 211 23.21 28.52 18.94
C GLN A 211 22.68 27.99 20.27
N LEU A 212 22.97 26.72 20.59
CA LEU A 212 22.52 26.10 21.84
C LEU A 212 23.57 26.13 22.95
N ASP A 213 24.75 26.71 22.68
CA ASP A 213 25.85 26.81 23.61
C ASP A 213 26.21 25.42 24.17
N ASP A 214 26.32 24.44 23.31
CA ASP A 214 26.61 23.04 23.66
C ASP A 214 27.63 22.47 22.68
N PRO A 215 28.93 22.64 22.92
CA PRO A 215 29.96 22.26 21.96
C PRO A 215 30.05 20.76 21.67
N THR A 216 29.50 19.90 22.54
CA THR A 216 29.56 18.45 22.35
C THR A 216 28.21 17.85 21.91
N LEU A 217 27.25 18.68 21.58
CA LEU A 217 25.91 18.20 21.17
C LEU A 217 26.00 17.29 19.97
N ASN A 218 25.36 16.13 20.09
CA ASN A 218 25.05 15.27 18.93
C ASN A 218 23.61 15.57 18.50
N PRO A 219 23.40 16.31 17.43
CA PRO A 219 22.03 16.67 17.01
C PRO A 219 21.21 15.50 16.48
N ASP A 220 21.84 14.33 16.26
CA ASP A 220 21.12 13.13 15.86
C ASP A 220 20.49 12.39 17.05
N SER A 221 20.86 12.75 18.28
CA SER A 221 20.26 12.19 19.48
C SER A 221 19.07 13.07 19.90
N ALA A 222 17.85 12.55 19.74
CA ALA A 222 16.64 13.28 20.10
C ALA A 222 16.63 13.69 21.57
N VAL A 223 17.11 12.81 22.45
CA VAL A 223 17.16 13.07 23.89
C VAL A 223 18.12 14.22 24.21
N LYS A 224 19.33 14.17 23.65
CA LYS A 224 20.34 15.22 23.89
C LYS A 224 19.91 16.55 23.29
N LEU A 225 19.29 16.51 22.10
CA LEU A 225 18.80 17.71 21.43
C LEU A 225 17.70 18.38 22.25
N LEU A 226 16.74 17.59 22.73
CA LEU A 226 15.63 18.11 23.53
C LEU A 226 16.14 18.76 24.82
N ARG A 227 17.11 18.09 25.46
CA ARG A 227 17.73 18.61 26.69
C ARG A 227 18.44 19.94 26.42
N ALA A 228 19.17 20.05 25.30
CA ALA A 228 19.86 21.28 24.93
C ALA A 228 18.87 22.42 24.67
N LEU A 229 17.74 22.13 24.02
CA LEU A 229 16.67 23.10 23.78
C LEU A 229 16.09 23.61 25.10
N HIS A 230 15.84 22.71 26.04
CA HIS A 230 15.32 23.08 27.37
C HIS A 230 16.29 23.97 28.13
N ARG A 231 17.59 23.71 28.05
CA ARG A 231 18.61 24.56 28.71
C ARG A 231 18.61 25.98 28.15
N ARG A 232 18.17 26.18 26.90
CA ARG A 232 18.06 27.52 26.30
C ARG A 232 16.67 28.14 26.48
N GLY A 233 15.84 27.53 27.34
CA GLY A 233 14.52 28.06 27.64
C GLY A 233 13.45 27.78 26.61
N ILE A 234 13.72 26.86 25.68
CA ILE A 234 12.74 26.49 24.64
C ILE A 234 11.91 25.33 25.19
N ALA A 235 10.65 25.63 25.55
CA ALA A 235 9.76 24.69 26.23
C ALA A 235 8.95 23.87 25.22
N VAL A 236 9.62 22.87 24.60
CA VAL A 236 8.96 21.94 23.68
C VAL A 236 9.04 20.53 24.27
N GLU A 237 8.04 19.71 23.96
CA GLU A 237 7.98 18.32 24.44
C GLU A 237 8.62 17.36 23.45
N SER A 238 8.78 17.80 22.20
CA SER A 238 9.40 17.00 21.16
C SER A 238 10.10 17.90 20.17
N THR A 239 10.85 17.29 19.25
CA THR A 239 11.50 18.02 18.16
C THR A 239 10.72 17.85 16.85
N SER A 240 9.42 17.58 16.93
CA SER A 240 8.56 17.48 15.75
C SER A 240 8.46 18.83 15.06
N ARG A 241 8.32 18.78 13.73
CA ARG A 241 8.28 19.97 12.90
C ARG A 241 7.15 20.94 13.34
N TRP A 242 5.95 20.39 13.55
CA TRP A 242 4.80 21.22 13.90
C TRP A 242 4.97 21.95 15.23
N GLU A 243 5.69 21.32 16.15
CA GLU A 243 5.94 21.92 17.47
C GLU A 243 7.03 23.00 17.38
N LEU A 244 8.11 22.69 16.64
CA LEU A 244 9.21 23.66 16.44
C LEU A 244 8.76 24.90 15.68
N GLU A 245 7.86 24.75 14.70
CA GLU A 245 7.37 25.87 13.90
C GLU A 245 6.63 26.92 14.73
N ARG A 246 6.18 26.55 15.92
CA ARG A 246 5.49 27.49 16.84
C ARG A 246 6.44 28.28 17.72
N VAL A 247 7.73 27.99 17.66
CA VAL A 247 8.75 28.61 18.51
C VAL A 247 9.47 29.70 17.73
N GLU A 248 9.57 30.90 18.32
CA GLU A 248 10.36 31.99 17.76
C GLU A 248 11.74 32.00 18.42
N HIS A 249 12.72 31.41 17.74
CA HIS A 249 14.11 31.36 18.20
C HIS A 249 15.00 31.11 16.99
N GLU A 250 16.21 31.69 16.99
CA GLU A 250 17.13 31.56 15.86
C GLU A 250 17.55 30.12 15.57
N VAL A 251 17.46 29.23 16.56
CA VAL A 251 17.84 27.83 16.39
C VAL A 251 16.84 27.07 15.51
N VAL A 252 15.57 27.53 15.46
CA VAL A 252 14.51 26.74 14.81
C VAL A 252 14.75 26.57 13.30
N PRO A 253 15.03 27.62 12.51
CA PRO A 253 15.32 27.40 11.09
C PRO A 253 16.53 26.48 10.87
N THR A 254 17.57 26.62 11.67
CA THR A 254 18.77 25.76 11.58
C THR A 254 18.41 24.31 11.87
N LEU A 255 17.65 24.07 12.92
CA LEU A 255 17.26 22.73 13.35
C LEU A 255 16.35 22.07 12.32
N LEU A 256 15.37 22.80 11.76
CA LEU A 256 14.48 22.26 10.73
C LEU A 256 15.26 21.86 9.49
N GLU A 257 16.21 22.71 9.08
CA GLU A 257 17.05 22.40 7.92
C GLU A 257 17.97 21.20 8.21
N TYR A 258 18.53 21.11 9.40
CA TYR A 258 19.34 19.95 9.81
C TYR A 258 18.53 18.67 9.70
N LYS A 259 17.32 18.69 10.23
CA LYS A 259 16.44 17.49 10.21
C LYS A 259 16.08 17.10 8.78
N ARG A 260 15.81 18.08 7.92
CA ARG A 260 15.50 17.82 6.52
C ARG A 260 16.65 17.13 5.80
N LEU A 261 17.87 17.66 5.96
CA LEU A 261 19.06 17.08 5.32
C LEU A 261 19.45 15.74 5.94
N ALA A 262 19.30 15.60 7.25
CA ALA A 262 19.60 14.34 7.92
C ALA A 262 18.68 13.22 7.43
N ARG A 263 17.41 13.54 7.23
CA ARG A 263 16.44 12.58 6.67
C ARG A 263 16.80 12.21 5.22
N LEU A 264 17.15 13.19 4.40
CA LEU A 264 17.58 12.91 3.03
C LEU A 264 18.77 11.96 3.03
N TRP A 265 19.76 12.25 3.85
CA TRP A 265 20.99 11.45 3.93
C TRP A 265 20.71 10.02 4.38
N SER A 266 19.94 9.85 5.46
CA SER A 266 19.69 8.52 6.02
C SER A 266 18.71 7.71 5.18
N ALA A 267 17.66 8.34 4.65
CA ALA A 267 16.61 7.62 3.95
C ALA A 267 16.91 7.38 2.46
N ASN A 268 17.60 8.33 1.80
CA ASN A 268 17.79 8.26 0.35
C ASN A 268 19.19 8.74 -0.07
N GLY A 269 20.17 8.62 0.81
CA GLY A 269 21.54 9.02 0.52
C GLY A 269 22.30 7.97 -0.28
N TRP A 270 23.62 8.09 -0.24
CA TRP A 270 24.50 7.21 -1.04
C TRP A 270 24.42 5.74 -0.59
N ALA A 271 24.31 5.48 0.71
CA ALA A 271 24.18 4.11 1.22
C ALA A 271 22.89 3.46 0.71
N TRP A 272 21.79 4.23 0.71
CA TRP A 272 20.50 3.76 0.19
C TRP A 272 20.62 3.42 -1.31
N SER A 273 21.23 4.31 -2.10
CA SER A 273 21.35 4.04 -3.53
C SER A 273 22.28 2.86 -3.83
N ASP A 274 23.37 2.71 -3.07
CA ASP A 274 24.26 1.55 -3.22
C ASP A 274 23.51 0.23 -2.98
N GLU A 275 22.57 0.23 -2.04
CA GLU A 275 21.82 -0.98 -1.69
C GLU A 275 20.64 -1.25 -2.63
N TRP A 276 19.91 -0.21 -3.02
CA TRP A 276 18.60 -0.38 -3.67
C TRP A 276 18.55 -0.02 -5.15
N VAL A 277 19.58 0.63 -5.68
CA VAL A 277 19.61 1.05 -7.08
C VAL A 277 20.78 0.35 -7.80
N SER A 278 20.49 -0.33 -8.88
CA SER A 278 21.52 -0.94 -9.72
C SER A 278 21.05 -1.01 -11.16
N ALA A 279 21.99 -0.88 -12.08
CA ALA A 279 21.73 -0.99 -13.53
C ALA A 279 20.57 -0.09 -13.97
N GLY A 280 20.49 1.12 -13.43
CA GLY A 280 19.47 2.09 -13.81
C GLY A 280 18.07 1.79 -13.30
N ARG A 281 17.97 0.98 -12.25
CA ARG A 281 16.65 0.59 -11.68
C ARG A 281 16.67 0.65 -10.17
N PHE A 282 15.63 1.24 -9.61
CA PHE A 282 15.30 1.16 -8.18
C PHE A 282 14.28 0.03 -8.00
N ARG A 283 14.61 -0.94 -7.14
CA ARG A 283 13.78 -2.12 -6.93
C ARG A 283 13.33 -2.25 -5.47
N PRO A 284 12.33 -1.47 -5.04
CA PRO A 284 11.80 -1.65 -3.69
C PRO A 284 11.02 -2.96 -3.59
N VAL A 285 10.80 -3.42 -2.35
CA VAL A 285 9.99 -4.61 -2.08
C VAL A 285 8.62 -4.16 -1.59
N TYR A 286 7.59 -4.42 -2.38
CA TYR A 286 6.20 -4.13 -2.00
C TYR A 286 5.59 -5.34 -1.30
N ILE A 287 4.79 -5.07 -0.28
CA ILE A 287 4.05 -6.12 0.44
C ILE A 287 2.56 -5.84 0.30
N PRO A 288 1.86 -6.54 -0.61
CA PRO A 288 0.40 -6.39 -0.72
C PRO A 288 -0.28 -6.72 0.61
N ALA A 289 -1.28 -5.94 0.97
CA ALA A 289 -2.02 -6.07 2.23
C ALA A 289 -1.11 -6.04 3.46
N GLY A 290 0.03 -5.36 3.37
CA GLY A 290 0.95 -5.22 4.50
C GLY A 290 0.41 -4.33 5.62
N VAL A 291 -0.66 -3.59 5.37
CA VAL A 291 -1.37 -2.77 6.35
C VAL A 291 -2.74 -3.40 6.57
N VAL A 292 -3.25 -3.29 7.79
CA VAL A 292 -4.50 -3.98 8.20
C VAL A 292 -5.71 -3.61 7.33
N THR A 293 -5.71 -2.41 6.74
CA THR A 293 -6.80 -1.97 5.85
C THR A 293 -6.71 -2.57 4.45
N GLY A 294 -5.62 -3.27 4.13
CA GLY A 294 -5.37 -3.79 2.78
C GLY A 294 -4.43 -2.95 1.95
N ARG A 295 -4.05 -1.76 2.44
CA ARG A 295 -3.01 -0.98 1.75
C ARG A 295 -1.69 -1.74 1.75
N TRP A 296 -0.86 -1.43 0.77
CA TRP A 296 0.46 -2.05 0.64
C TRP A 296 1.45 -1.41 1.63
N ALA A 297 2.40 -2.23 2.09
CA ALA A 297 3.56 -1.77 2.83
C ALA A 297 4.80 -1.97 1.97
N SER A 298 5.93 -1.49 2.44
CA SER A 298 7.24 -1.70 1.80
C SER A 298 8.16 -2.38 2.80
N ALA A 299 8.76 -3.48 2.39
CA ALA A 299 9.71 -4.22 3.25
C ALA A 299 11.14 -3.75 3.06
N GLY A 300 11.41 -2.98 2.01
CA GLY A 300 12.75 -2.50 1.74
C GLY A 300 12.76 -1.48 0.64
N GLY A 301 13.74 -0.61 0.65
CA GLY A 301 13.90 0.44 -0.33
C GLY A 301 13.07 1.68 -0.11
N GLY A 302 12.05 1.62 0.75
CA GLY A 302 11.24 2.78 1.11
C GLY A 302 10.49 3.43 -0.04
N ALA A 303 9.89 2.63 -0.94
CA ALA A 303 9.17 3.15 -2.11
C ALA A 303 8.10 4.17 -1.74
N LEU A 304 7.49 3.99 -0.57
CA LEU A 304 6.40 4.84 -0.11
C LEU A 304 6.89 6.20 0.41
N GLN A 305 8.20 6.45 0.36
CA GLN A 305 8.78 7.64 0.98
C GLN A 305 9.78 8.38 0.07
N ILE A 306 9.71 8.19 -1.26
CA ILE A 306 10.59 8.93 -2.17
C ILE A 306 10.30 10.42 -2.03
N PRO A 307 11.26 11.24 -1.56
CA PRO A 307 10.97 12.66 -1.37
C PRO A 307 10.76 13.37 -2.70
N ARG A 308 9.97 14.44 -2.65
CA ARG A 308 9.61 15.20 -3.85
C ARG A 308 10.86 15.65 -4.62
N GLY A 309 11.90 16.07 -3.91
CA GLY A 309 13.14 16.53 -4.53
C GLY A 309 13.93 15.48 -5.30
N LEU A 310 13.65 14.18 -5.05
CA LEU A 310 14.33 13.10 -5.78
C LEU A 310 13.49 12.55 -6.93
N ARG A 311 12.27 13.02 -7.11
CA ARG A 311 11.42 12.50 -8.19
C ARG A 311 11.99 12.80 -9.58
N SER A 312 12.86 13.79 -9.71
CA SER A 312 13.56 14.07 -10.98
C SER A 312 14.50 12.94 -11.38
N ALA A 313 14.93 12.10 -10.45
CA ALA A 313 15.77 10.92 -10.74
C ALA A 313 14.97 9.76 -11.31
N VAL A 314 13.64 9.75 -11.15
CA VAL A 314 12.77 8.75 -11.77
C VAL A 314 12.59 9.18 -13.23
N ARG A 315 13.29 8.51 -14.14
CA ARG A 315 13.41 8.98 -15.51
C ARG A 315 13.34 7.82 -16.49
N ALA A 316 12.48 7.98 -17.51
CA ALA A 316 12.26 6.95 -18.52
C ALA A 316 13.53 6.63 -19.32
N ASP A 317 13.64 5.40 -19.78
CA ASP A 317 14.71 4.97 -20.68
C ASP A 317 14.61 5.70 -22.04
N PRO A 318 15.71 5.79 -22.82
CA PRO A 318 15.64 6.39 -24.15
C PRO A 318 14.59 5.72 -25.03
N GLY A 319 13.77 6.53 -25.69
CA GLY A 319 12.67 6.05 -26.53
C GLY A 319 11.40 5.73 -25.76
N TRP A 320 11.44 5.87 -24.43
CA TRP A 320 10.32 5.61 -23.54
C TRP A 320 9.90 6.89 -22.83
N CYS A 321 8.76 6.83 -22.17
CA CYS A 321 8.27 7.93 -21.33
C CYS A 321 7.60 7.35 -20.09
N LEU A 322 7.21 8.23 -19.18
CA LEU A 322 6.43 7.86 -18.00
C LEU A 322 5.01 8.41 -18.18
N VAL A 323 4.03 7.55 -17.95
CA VAL A 323 2.64 7.97 -17.80
C VAL A 323 2.37 7.97 -16.31
N VAL A 324 2.21 9.17 -15.73
CA VAL A 324 2.06 9.38 -14.29
C VAL A 324 0.61 9.78 -14.02
N ALA A 325 -0.07 9.02 -13.19
CA ALA A 325 -1.48 9.27 -12.90
C ALA A 325 -1.74 9.29 -11.41
N ASP A 326 -2.41 10.33 -10.95
CA ASP A 326 -2.88 10.49 -9.57
C ASP A 326 -4.40 10.55 -9.54
N VAL A 327 -5.02 9.84 -8.61
CA VAL A 327 -6.47 9.90 -8.41
C VAL A 327 -6.80 11.09 -7.50
N ALA A 328 -7.72 11.95 -7.94
CA ALA A 328 -8.12 13.12 -7.16
C ALA A 328 -9.08 12.71 -6.03
N GLN A 329 -8.76 13.07 -4.81
CA GLN A 329 -9.61 12.88 -3.62
C GLN A 329 -10.21 11.48 -3.55
N LEU A 330 -9.34 10.45 -3.59
CA LEU A 330 -9.78 9.06 -3.69
C LEU A 330 -10.71 8.66 -2.54
N GLU A 331 -10.28 8.88 -1.29
CA GLU A 331 -11.05 8.39 -0.14
C GLU A 331 -12.42 9.06 -0.01
N PRO A 332 -12.55 10.38 -0.14
CA PRO A 332 -13.89 10.98 -0.15
C PRO A 332 -14.79 10.48 -1.28
N ARG A 333 -14.24 10.23 -2.46
CA ARG A 333 -15.02 9.70 -3.59
C ARG A 333 -15.45 8.26 -3.32
N VAL A 334 -14.59 7.48 -2.69
CA VAL A 334 -14.93 6.11 -2.26
C VAL A 334 -16.05 6.15 -1.23
N LEU A 335 -15.96 7.06 -0.25
CA LEU A 335 -17.04 7.23 0.73
C LEU A 335 -18.35 7.60 0.04
N CYS A 336 -18.30 8.47 -0.96
CA CYS A 336 -19.46 8.83 -1.77
C CYS A 336 -20.09 7.58 -2.41
N GLY A 337 -19.27 6.74 -3.05
CA GLY A 337 -19.75 5.51 -3.69
C GLY A 337 -20.33 4.51 -2.71
N MET A 338 -19.66 4.32 -1.57
CA MET A 338 -20.11 3.39 -0.54
C MET A 338 -21.46 3.79 0.06
N SER A 339 -21.61 5.08 0.37
CA SER A 339 -22.79 5.60 1.05
C SER A 339 -23.94 5.87 0.08
N ARG A 340 -23.67 5.94 -1.21
CA ARG A 340 -24.61 6.33 -2.25
C ARG A 340 -25.26 7.67 -1.92
N ASP A 341 -24.44 8.62 -1.49
CA ASP A 341 -24.88 9.97 -1.14
C ASP A 341 -24.98 10.81 -2.40
N ALA A 342 -26.19 11.01 -2.88
CA ALA A 342 -26.45 11.69 -4.16
C ALA A 342 -25.97 13.16 -4.12
N ALA A 343 -26.12 13.82 -2.98
CA ALA A 343 -25.67 15.21 -2.85
C ALA A 343 -24.15 15.32 -2.99
N LEU A 344 -23.41 14.38 -2.36
CA LEU A 344 -21.96 14.37 -2.47
C LEU A 344 -21.52 13.99 -3.89
N ALA A 345 -22.22 13.06 -4.53
CA ALA A 345 -21.94 12.69 -5.92
C ALA A 345 -22.09 13.89 -6.85
N GLU A 346 -23.16 14.65 -6.68
CA GLU A 346 -23.41 15.86 -7.49
C GLU A 346 -22.34 16.93 -7.23
N ALA A 347 -21.95 17.10 -5.96
CA ALA A 347 -20.92 18.08 -5.60
C ALA A 347 -19.57 17.76 -6.26
N SER A 348 -19.25 16.48 -6.43
CA SER A 348 -17.92 16.05 -6.87
C SER A 348 -17.83 15.72 -8.37
N ARG A 349 -18.97 15.62 -9.07
CA ARG A 349 -18.96 15.13 -10.45
C ARG A 349 -18.25 16.12 -11.39
N GLY A 350 -17.20 15.61 -12.06
CA GLY A 350 -16.45 16.36 -13.06
C GLY A 350 -15.65 17.54 -12.52
N ARG A 351 -15.44 17.62 -11.20
CA ARG A 351 -14.72 18.76 -10.59
C ARG A 351 -14.04 18.35 -9.31
N ASP A 352 -13.27 19.28 -8.75
CA ASP A 352 -12.63 19.10 -7.45
C ASP A 352 -13.72 18.91 -6.37
N LEU A 353 -13.65 17.81 -5.64
CA LEU A 353 -14.66 17.46 -4.64
C LEU A 353 -14.76 18.53 -3.53
N TYR A 354 -13.62 19.05 -3.10
CA TYR A 354 -13.60 20.03 -2.01
C TYR A 354 -14.21 21.37 -2.46
N GLU A 355 -13.96 21.78 -3.71
CA GLU A 355 -14.61 22.98 -4.27
C GLU A 355 -16.11 22.77 -4.40
N GLY A 356 -16.54 21.56 -4.74
CA GLY A 356 -17.95 21.22 -4.80
C GLY A 356 -18.63 21.33 -3.44
N ILE A 357 -17.95 20.92 -2.37
CA ILE A 357 -18.46 21.05 -1.00
C ILE A 357 -18.64 22.54 -0.63
N VAL A 358 -17.68 23.38 -1.03
CA VAL A 358 -17.81 24.85 -0.83
C VAL A 358 -19.00 25.38 -1.61
N ALA A 359 -19.16 24.98 -2.86
CA ALA A 359 -20.28 25.44 -3.71
C ALA A 359 -21.63 25.05 -3.11
N ASP A 360 -21.72 23.92 -2.41
CA ASP A 360 -22.96 23.51 -1.72
C ASP A 360 -23.23 24.31 -0.44
N GLY A 361 -22.29 25.14 -0.02
CA GLY A 361 -22.46 25.99 1.16
C GLY A 361 -22.19 25.30 2.49
N ALA A 362 -21.63 24.09 2.47
CA ALA A 362 -21.34 23.37 3.70
C ALA A 362 -20.20 24.02 4.50
N VAL A 363 -19.21 24.53 3.79
CA VAL A 363 -18.04 25.20 4.39
C VAL A 363 -17.65 26.40 3.55
N ALA A 364 -16.77 27.26 4.09
CA ALA A 364 -16.40 28.51 3.45
C ALA A 364 -15.26 28.38 2.43
N THR A 365 -14.27 27.53 2.71
CA THR A 365 -13.08 27.44 1.87
C THR A 365 -12.78 25.98 1.49
N ARG A 366 -11.97 25.83 0.44
CA ARG A 366 -11.52 24.49 0.01
C ARG A 366 -10.72 23.79 1.10
N ASP A 367 -9.89 24.54 1.82
CA ASP A 367 -9.12 23.96 2.94
C ASP A 367 -10.03 23.51 4.08
N ASP A 368 -11.07 24.29 4.38
CA ASP A 368 -12.08 23.86 5.37
C ASP A 368 -12.76 22.56 4.93
N ALA A 369 -13.09 22.44 3.65
CA ALA A 369 -13.70 21.22 3.11
C ALA A 369 -12.78 20.02 3.28
N LYS A 370 -11.50 20.19 2.96
CA LYS A 370 -10.49 19.14 3.10
C LYS A 370 -10.34 18.73 4.57
N VAL A 371 -10.18 19.70 5.46
CA VAL A 371 -10.02 19.44 6.91
C VAL A 371 -11.27 18.73 7.45
N ALA A 372 -12.46 19.19 7.08
CA ALA A 372 -13.71 18.61 7.57
C ALA A 372 -13.90 17.17 7.08
N MET A 373 -13.66 16.91 5.80
CA MET A 373 -13.81 15.57 5.23
C MET A 373 -12.80 14.57 5.82
N LEU A 374 -11.54 14.99 5.90
CA LEU A 374 -10.51 14.13 6.49
C LEU A 374 -10.81 13.88 7.97
N GLY A 375 -11.27 14.89 8.69
CA GLY A 375 -11.67 14.74 10.09
C GLY A 375 -12.82 13.76 10.26
N ALA A 376 -13.82 13.83 9.38
CA ALA A 376 -14.96 12.91 9.44
C ALA A 376 -14.51 11.46 9.21
N MET A 377 -13.60 11.26 8.26
CA MET A 377 -13.13 9.90 7.93
C MET A 377 -12.13 9.35 8.96
N TYR A 378 -11.29 10.22 9.54
CA TYR A 378 -10.24 9.80 10.46
C TYR A 378 -10.56 10.03 11.94
N GLY A 379 -11.73 10.62 12.22
CA GLY A 379 -12.20 10.78 13.60
C GLY A 379 -11.58 11.91 14.37
N ALA A 380 -11.12 12.96 13.69
CA ALA A 380 -10.69 14.19 14.37
C ALA A 380 -11.94 14.98 14.77
N THR A 381 -12.41 14.74 16.00
CA THR A 381 -13.68 15.29 16.49
C THR A 381 -13.51 16.56 17.30
N THR A 382 -12.29 17.10 17.41
CA THR A 382 -11.99 18.33 18.15
C THR A 382 -11.39 19.37 17.21
N GLY A 383 -11.30 20.60 17.69
CA GLY A 383 -10.75 21.70 16.91
C GLY A 383 -11.62 22.05 15.71
N GLU A 384 -10.97 22.47 14.65
CA GLU A 384 -11.63 22.96 13.44
C GLU A 384 -12.49 21.90 12.77
N SER A 385 -11.99 20.68 12.64
CA SER A 385 -12.77 19.57 12.08
C SER A 385 -14.06 19.33 12.85
N GLY A 386 -13.97 19.35 14.17
CA GLY A 386 -15.13 19.15 15.05
C GLY A 386 -16.18 20.21 14.86
N ARG A 387 -15.79 21.47 14.61
CA ARG A 387 -16.74 22.56 14.39
C ARG A 387 -17.46 22.44 13.05
N LEU A 388 -16.81 21.88 12.08
CA LEU A 388 -17.37 21.74 10.73
C LEU A 388 -18.25 20.51 10.51
N UNK A 389 -18.19 19.52 11.21
CA UNK A 389 -18.79 18.41 11.11
C UNK A 389 -20.15 18.46 11.00
N PRO A 390 -20.81 19.24 11.99
CA PRO A 390 -22.28 19.28 11.86
C PRO A 390 -22.82 19.81 10.54
N ARG A 391 -22.08 20.70 9.91
CA ARG A 391 -22.48 21.20 8.60
C ARG A 391 -22.42 20.11 7.53
N LEU A 392 -21.35 19.30 7.55
CA LEU A 392 -21.26 18.17 6.63
C LEU A 392 -22.39 17.16 6.86
N ARG A 393 -22.77 16.91 8.11
CA ARG A 393 -23.87 16.00 8.43
C ARG A 393 -25.21 16.46 7.85
N ARG A 394 -25.43 17.77 7.83
CA ARG A 394 -26.64 18.32 7.23
C ARG A 394 -26.63 18.26 5.71
N THR A 395 -25.48 18.50 5.12
CA THR A 395 -25.35 18.58 3.64
C THR A 395 -25.22 17.20 3.01
N TYR A 396 -24.45 16.29 3.64
CA TYR A 396 -24.16 14.95 3.12
C TYR A 396 -24.52 13.90 4.17
N PRO A 397 -25.83 13.76 4.48
CA PRO A 397 -26.23 12.92 5.62
C PRO A 397 -25.91 11.45 5.45
N ARG A 398 -25.98 10.89 4.23
CA ARG A 398 -25.72 9.47 4.06
C ARG A 398 -24.24 9.14 4.25
N ALA A 399 -23.36 9.98 3.68
CA ALA A 399 -21.93 9.79 3.84
C ALA A 399 -21.51 9.89 5.30
N MET A 400 -21.99 10.91 6.00
CA MET A 400 -21.64 11.11 7.42
C MET A 400 -22.24 10.01 8.29
N ALA A 401 -23.48 9.59 8.03
CA ALA A 401 -24.10 8.51 8.79
C ALA A 401 -23.30 7.20 8.67
N MET A 402 -22.72 6.93 7.52
CA MET A 402 -21.94 5.72 7.30
C MET A 402 -20.69 5.67 8.20
N VAL A 403 -19.90 6.76 8.20
CA VAL A 403 -18.69 6.78 9.05
C VAL A 403 -19.03 6.82 10.53
N ASP A 404 -20.10 7.52 10.91
CA ASP A 404 -20.55 7.56 12.31
C ASP A 404 -21.02 6.18 12.77
N ALA A 405 -21.73 5.44 11.91
CA ALA A 405 -22.17 4.07 12.23
C ALA A 405 -20.98 3.13 12.42
N ALA A 406 -19.97 3.25 11.55
CA ALA A 406 -18.74 2.46 11.68
C ALA A 406 -18.02 2.78 13.00
N ALA A 407 -17.99 4.06 13.39
CA ALA A 407 -17.37 4.45 14.65
C ALA A 407 -18.12 3.83 15.85
N ARG A 408 -19.44 3.90 15.85
CA ARG A 408 -20.24 3.32 16.94
C ARG A 408 -20.00 1.82 17.07
N ARG A 409 -19.96 1.09 15.96
CA ARG A 409 -19.67 -0.34 16.00
C ARG A 409 -18.30 -0.61 16.63
N GLY A 410 -17.30 0.16 16.27
CA GLY A 410 -15.96 0.01 16.86
C GLY A 410 -15.94 0.32 18.35
N GLU A 411 -16.64 1.37 18.75
CA GLU A 411 -16.77 1.73 20.18
C GLU A 411 -17.38 0.60 20.99
N ASP A 412 -18.27 -0.18 20.38
CA ASP A 412 -18.91 -1.35 21.01
C ASP A 412 -18.07 -2.63 20.88
N GLY A 413 -16.91 -2.56 20.24
CA GLY A 413 -16.06 -3.73 20.05
C GLY A 413 -16.47 -4.63 18.90
N ALA A 414 -17.46 -4.22 18.10
CA ALA A 414 -17.97 -5.02 16.98
C ALA A 414 -17.10 -4.81 15.72
N PRO A 415 -17.07 -5.79 14.81
CA PRO A 415 -16.31 -5.63 13.58
C PRO A 415 -17.04 -4.75 12.57
N VAL A 416 -16.25 -4.17 11.66
CA VAL A 416 -16.75 -3.50 10.45
C VAL A 416 -16.06 -4.09 9.24
N SER A 417 -16.66 -3.92 8.06
CA SER A 417 -16.12 -4.47 6.81
C SER A 417 -16.10 -3.44 5.70
N THR A 418 -15.16 -3.61 4.79
CA THR A 418 -15.09 -2.86 3.54
C THR A 418 -16.20 -3.30 2.59
N SER A 419 -16.30 -2.61 1.45
CA SER A 419 -17.32 -2.94 0.43
C SER A 419 -17.23 -4.39 -0.06
N TRP A 420 -16.02 -4.94 -0.18
CA TRP A 420 -15.86 -6.32 -0.66
C TRP A 420 -15.76 -7.36 0.45
N GLY A 421 -15.71 -6.93 1.73
CA GLY A 421 -15.81 -7.87 2.84
C GLY A 421 -14.55 -8.06 3.67
N ARG A 422 -13.49 -7.29 3.42
CA ARG A 422 -12.35 -7.29 4.35
C ARG A 422 -12.85 -6.76 5.69
N THR A 423 -12.57 -7.48 6.75
CA THR A 423 -13.14 -7.20 8.08
C THR A 423 -12.04 -6.85 9.07
N THR A 424 -12.34 -5.94 10.00
CA THR A 424 -11.41 -5.57 11.06
C THR A 424 -11.08 -6.78 11.94
N PRO A 425 -9.84 -6.87 12.42
CA PRO A 425 -9.51 -7.93 13.39
C PRO A 425 -10.29 -7.73 14.69
N ASP A 426 -10.40 -8.80 15.45
CA ASP A 426 -11.04 -8.80 16.77
C ASP A 426 -10.44 -7.69 17.66
N ALA A 427 -11.26 -7.10 18.51
CA ALA A 427 -10.83 -6.04 19.41
C ALA A 427 -9.71 -6.47 20.37
N GLY A 428 -9.67 -7.75 20.71
CA GLY A 428 -8.59 -8.35 21.47
C GLY A 428 -8.86 -8.47 22.96
N ALA A 429 -8.06 -9.32 23.58
CA ALA A 429 -8.21 -9.63 25.00
C ALA A 429 -7.97 -8.42 25.90
N THR A 430 -6.99 -7.57 25.55
CA THR A 430 -6.68 -6.35 26.34
C THR A 430 -7.86 -5.38 26.31
N TRP A 431 -8.48 -5.18 25.14
CA TRP A 431 -9.66 -4.31 25.02
C TRP A 431 -10.80 -4.84 25.89
N ARG A 432 -11.08 -6.15 25.81
CA ARG A 432 -12.15 -6.76 26.60
C ARG A 432 -11.86 -6.67 28.10
N ALA A 433 -10.62 -6.91 28.52
CA ALA A 433 -10.24 -6.82 29.93
C ALA A 433 -10.39 -5.38 30.45
N THR A 434 -10.02 -4.38 29.65
CA THR A 434 -10.16 -2.96 30.02
C THR A 434 -11.62 -2.62 30.26
N HIS A 435 -12.53 -3.11 29.40
CA HIS A 435 -13.97 -2.83 29.54
C HIS A 435 -14.59 -3.62 30.68
N ALA A 436 -14.15 -4.87 30.88
CA ALA A 436 -14.61 -5.67 32.03
C ALA A 436 -14.24 -5.01 33.35
N ARG A 437 -13.01 -4.51 33.46
CA ARG A 437 -12.54 -3.84 34.69
C ARG A 437 -13.35 -2.57 34.96
N ALA A 438 -13.67 -1.79 33.93
CA ALA A 438 -14.47 -0.57 34.08
C ALA A 438 -15.91 -0.85 34.51
N SER A 439 -16.40 -2.06 34.30
CA SER A 439 -17.76 -2.44 34.63
C SER A 439 -17.89 -3.03 36.04
N GLU A 440 -16.79 -3.23 36.75
CA GLU A 440 -16.81 -3.75 38.11
C GLU A 440 -17.33 -2.70 39.10
N ALA A 441 -17.92 -3.15 40.18
CA ALA A 441 -18.54 -2.24 41.17
C ALA A 441 -17.51 -1.31 41.83
N ASP A 442 -16.26 -1.76 41.93
CA ASP A 442 -15.16 -1.00 42.53
C ASP A 442 -14.26 -0.32 41.51
N ALA A 443 -14.72 -0.17 40.26
CA ALA A 443 -13.95 0.46 39.21
C ALA A 443 -13.58 1.90 39.60
N SER A 444 -12.30 2.24 39.41
CA SER A 444 -11.82 3.60 39.67
C SER A 444 -12.20 4.53 38.50
N THR A 445 -12.11 5.83 38.76
CA THR A 445 -12.26 6.84 37.69
C THR A 445 -11.26 6.58 36.56
N ALA A 446 -10.03 6.19 36.92
CA ALA A 446 -8.99 5.88 35.91
C ALA A 446 -9.38 4.67 35.06
N ASP A 447 -10.00 3.64 35.66
CA ASP A 447 -10.48 2.46 34.93
C ASP A 447 -11.55 2.87 33.90
N ILE A 448 -12.51 3.69 34.31
CA ILE A 448 -13.59 4.16 33.45
C ILE A 448 -13.04 5.01 32.30
N LEU A 449 -12.07 5.89 32.59
CA LEU A 449 -11.45 6.74 31.56
C LEU A 449 -10.64 5.92 30.56
N ARG A 450 -9.95 4.87 31.03
CA ARG A 450 -9.21 3.96 30.12
C ARG A 450 -10.17 3.26 29.15
N ALA A 451 -11.31 2.78 29.65
CA ALA A 451 -12.29 2.13 28.79
C ALA A 451 -12.90 3.11 27.77
N LYS A 452 -13.20 4.34 28.20
CA LYS A 452 -13.70 5.37 27.28
C LYS A 452 -12.69 5.71 26.20
N ARG A 453 -11.41 5.80 26.56
CA ARG A 453 -10.34 6.06 25.59
C ARG A 453 -10.21 4.90 24.60
N ALA A 454 -10.22 3.65 25.11
CA ALA A 454 -10.13 2.46 24.26
C ALA A 454 -11.29 2.40 23.27
N SER A 455 -12.51 2.72 23.72
CA SER A 455 -13.68 2.78 22.83
C SER A 455 -13.52 3.83 21.75
N ARG A 456 -13.10 5.05 22.11
CA ARG A 456 -12.90 6.13 21.15
C ARG A 456 -11.82 5.77 20.13
N ASP A 457 -10.73 5.17 20.60
CA ASP A 457 -9.63 4.80 19.71
C ASP A 457 -10.08 3.74 18.70
N ARG A 458 -10.85 2.74 19.17
CA ARG A 458 -11.38 1.72 18.28
C ARG A 458 -12.39 2.32 17.30
N GLY A 459 -13.24 3.24 17.75
CA GLY A 459 -14.17 3.93 16.86
C GLY A 459 -13.48 4.72 15.77
N ARG A 460 -12.37 5.39 16.12
CA ARG A 460 -11.55 6.08 15.10
C ARG A 460 -10.97 5.08 14.10
N PHE A 461 -10.48 3.95 14.60
CA PHE A 461 -9.93 2.91 13.74
C PHE A 461 -11.00 2.35 12.78
N THR A 462 -12.19 2.03 13.28
CA THR A 462 -13.21 1.41 12.43
C THR A 462 -13.82 2.38 11.42
N ARG A 463 -14.00 3.66 11.77
CA ARG A 463 -14.51 4.63 10.80
C ARG A 463 -13.50 4.86 9.66
N ASN A 464 -12.22 4.87 9.98
CA ASN A 464 -11.17 4.99 8.96
C ASN A 464 -11.07 3.71 8.13
N PHE A 465 -11.19 2.56 8.78
CA PHE A 465 -11.00 1.25 8.15
C PHE A 465 -11.93 1.06 6.95
N ILE A 466 -13.21 1.39 7.09
CA ILE A 466 -14.16 1.13 6.00
C ILE A 466 -13.82 1.95 4.76
N VAL A 467 -13.38 3.18 4.94
CA VAL A 467 -13.07 4.07 3.81
C VAL A 467 -11.70 3.75 3.23
N GLN A 468 -10.68 3.69 4.07
CA GLN A 468 -9.32 3.39 3.59
C GLN A 468 -9.24 2.00 2.97
N GLY A 469 -9.93 1.03 3.58
CA GLY A 469 -9.93 -0.34 3.06
C GLY A 469 -10.67 -0.46 1.74
N THR A 470 -11.80 0.22 1.59
CA THR A 470 -12.53 0.21 0.31
C THR A 470 -11.74 0.97 -0.75
N ALA A 471 -11.05 2.05 -0.37
CA ALA A 471 -10.15 2.74 -1.31
C ALA A 471 -9.01 1.81 -1.76
N ALA A 472 -8.49 0.97 -0.87
CA ALA A 472 -7.49 -0.03 -1.24
C ALA A 472 -8.07 -1.05 -2.22
N GLU A 473 -9.31 -1.46 -2.05
CA GLU A 473 -10.01 -2.36 -2.99
C GLU A 473 -10.17 -1.70 -4.36
N TRP A 474 -10.55 -0.42 -4.38
CA TRP A 474 -10.65 0.33 -5.62
C TRP A 474 -9.29 0.37 -6.33
N ALA A 475 -8.22 0.64 -5.59
CA ALA A 475 -6.88 0.70 -6.16
C ALA A 475 -6.45 -0.65 -6.72
N LEU A 476 -6.75 -1.76 -6.03
CA LEU A 476 -6.47 -3.11 -6.55
C LEU A 476 -7.22 -3.37 -7.85
N ALA A 477 -8.48 -2.97 -7.92
CA ALA A 477 -9.28 -3.13 -9.15
C ALA A 477 -8.69 -2.30 -10.29
N TRP A 478 -8.29 -1.07 -9.99
CA TRP A 478 -7.63 -0.18 -10.95
C TRP A 478 -6.35 -0.83 -11.51
N LEU A 479 -5.49 -1.29 -10.60
CA LEU A 479 -4.21 -1.91 -10.96
C LEU A 479 -4.41 -3.20 -11.75
N ALA A 480 -5.34 -4.05 -11.33
CA ALA A 480 -5.59 -5.34 -12.00
C ALA A 480 -6.11 -5.13 -13.43
N ASP A 481 -7.03 -4.18 -13.60
CA ASP A 481 -7.60 -3.89 -14.92
C ASP A 481 -6.53 -3.24 -15.81
N LEU A 482 -5.77 -2.30 -15.28
CA LEU A 482 -4.67 -1.66 -16.03
C LEU A 482 -3.63 -2.69 -16.45
N ARG A 483 -3.24 -3.57 -15.53
CA ARG A 483 -2.29 -4.65 -15.82
C ARG A 483 -2.75 -5.47 -17.03
N THR A 484 -4.04 -5.83 -17.06
CA THR A 484 -4.62 -6.58 -18.17
C THR A 484 -4.61 -5.78 -19.47
N ARG A 485 -5.02 -4.51 -19.43
CA ARG A 485 -5.07 -3.65 -20.61
C ARG A 485 -3.69 -3.45 -21.24
N LEU A 486 -2.65 -3.35 -20.42
CA LEU A 486 -1.30 -3.13 -20.94
C LEU A 486 -0.76 -4.32 -21.72
N THR A 487 -1.27 -5.53 -21.50
CA THR A 487 -0.85 -6.71 -22.28
C THR A 487 -1.33 -6.68 -23.72
N ALA A 488 -2.32 -5.86 -24.04
CA ALA A 488 -2.86 -5.77 -25.41
C ALA A 488 -2.01 -4.91 -26.35
N PHE A 489 -1.07 -4.15 -25.81
CA PHE A 489 -0.22 -3.28 -26.62
C PHE A 489 0.81 -4.07 -27.41
N PRO A 490 1.11 -3.68 -28.64
CA PRO A 490 2.16 -4.35 -29.42
C PRO A 490 3.54 -4.07 -28.81
N GLU A 491 4.51 -4.91 -29.18
CA GLU A 491 5.86 -4.75 -28.68
C GLU A 491 6.49 -3.43 -29.19
N ALA A 492 7.29 -2.82 -28.34
CA ALA A 492 7.95 -1.57 -28.64
C ALA A 492 9.05 -1.74 -29.69
N ALA A 493 9.21 -0.75 -30.57
CA ALA A 493 10.31 -0.72 -31.53
C ALA A 493 11.66 -0.63 -30.82
N THR A 494 11.75 0.18 -29.75
CA THR A 494 12.97 0.35 -28.95
C THR A 494 12.81 -0.39 -27.63
N ALA A 495 13.75 -1.25 -27.31
CA ALA A 495 13.71 -2.01 -26.05
C ALA A 495 14.20 -1.17 -24.89
N ALA A 496 13.74 -1.51 -23.69
CA ALA A 496 14.25 -1.04 -22.39
C ALA A 496 14.82 -2.26 -21.64
N PRO A 497 16.03 -2.71 -22.00
CA PRO A 497 16.54 -4.01 -21.54
C PRO A 497 16.63 -4.16 -20.02
N ALA A 498 16.89 -3.05 -19.31
CA ALA A 498 17.00 -3.11 -17.84
C ALA A 498 15.67 -3.47 -17.16
N SER A 499 14.53 -3.39 -17.88
CA SER A 499 13.22 -3.80 -17.36
C SER A 499 13.04 -5.33 -17.35
N GLY A 500 14.01 -6.08 -17.84
CA GLY A 500 13.98 -7.54 -17.78
C GLY A 500 13.24 -8.19 -18.94
N PRO A 501 13.35 -9.52 -19.03
CA PRO A 501 12.89 -10.23 -20.24
C PRO A 501 11.38 -10.15 -20.50
N VAL A 502 10.56 -9.98 -19.47
CA VAL A 502 9.11 -9.86 -19.69
C VAL A 502 8.76 -8.47 -20.21
N PHE A 503 9.39 -7.42 -19.68
CA PHE A 503 8.93 -6.04 -19.86
C PHE A 503 9.79 -5.17 -20.75
N ALA A 504 10.90 -5.72 -21.28
CA ALA A 504 11.84 -4.90 -22.07
C ALA A 504 11.22 -4.28 -23.32
N ARG A 505 10.12 -4.83 -23.83
CA ARG A 505 9.46 -4.30 -25.03
C ARG A 505 7.97 -4.02 -24.82
N ARG A 506 7.52 -3.94 -23.55
CA ARG A 506 6.08 -3.79 -23.26
C ARG A 506 5.84 -2.67 -22.25
N PRO A 507 4.81 -1.86 -22.46
CA PRO A 507 4.43 -0.91 -21.41
C PRO A 507 4.05 -1.68 -20.14
N HIS A 508 4.47 -1.17 -18.99
CA HIS A 508 4.25 -1.89 -17.74
C HIS A 508 4.19 -0.92 -16.56
N ILE A 509 3.49 -1.34 -15.52
CA ILE A 509 3.41 -0.56 -14.29
C ILE A 509 4.74 -0.69 -13.57
N ALA A 510 5.39 0.46 -13.30
CA ALA A 510 6.71 0.51 -12.66
C ALA A 510 6.65 1.01 -11.22
N PHE A 511 5.55 1.64 -10.81
CA PHE A 511 5.44 2.24 -9.48
C PHE A 511 3.97 2.36 -9.09
N PHE A 512 3.68 2.12 -7.83
CA PHE A 512 2.36 2.36 -7.24
C PHE A 512 2.52 2.86 -5.81
N LEU A 513 1.78 3.91 -5.46
CA LEU A 513 1.75 4.45 -4.10
C LEU A 513 0.34 4.96 -3.83
N HIS A 514 -0.44 4.18 -3.08
CA HIS A 514 -1.79 4.53 -2.60
C HIS A 514 -2.77 4.96 -3.70
N ASP A 515 -2.57 6.15 -4.26
CA ASP A 515 -3.45 6.75 -5.27
C ASP A 515 -2.70 7.19 -6.51
N GLU A 516 -1.44 6.80 -6.64
CA GLU A 516 -0.59 7.17 -7.78
C GLU A 516 -0.05 5.93 -8.47
N VAL A 517 -0.05 5.93 -9.80
CA VAL A 517 0.59 4.88 -10.60
C VAL A 517 1.53 5.54 -11.62
N ILE A 518 2.66 4.86 -11.89
CA ILE A 518 3.55 5.26 -12.98
C ILE A 518 3.69 4.07 -13.91
N VAL A 519 3.40 4.28 -15.20
CA VAL A 519 3.61 3.29 -16.26
C VAL A 519 4.86 3.70 -17.04
N HIS A 520 5.82 2.79 -17.18
CA HIS A 520 6.97 2.98 -18.05
C HIS A 520 6.54 2.52 -19.43
N CYS A 521 6.58 3.40 -20.40
CA CYS A 521 5.78 3.28 -21.61
C CYS A 521 6.62 3.63 -22.85
N PRO A 522 6.61 2.78 -23.89
CA PRO A 522 7.19 3.19 -25.17
C PRO A 522 6.53 4.49 -25.64
N ARG A 523 7.35 5.43 -26.10
CA ARG A 523 6.84 6.76 -26.44
C ARG A 523 5.71 6.71 -27.47
N GLU A 524 5.78 5.78 -28.41
CA GLU A 524 4.76 5.63 -29.45
C GLU A 524 3.38 5.20 -28.92
N HIS A 525 3.31 4.67 -27.70
CA HIS A 525 2.07 4.23 -27.09
C HIS A 525 1.54 5.16 -25.98
N ALA A 526 2.21 6.30 -25.75
CA ALA A 526 1.95 7.14 -24.58
C ALA A 526 0.49 7.56 -24.44
N GLU A 527 -0.12 8.09 -25.49
CA GLU A 527 -1.51 8.57 -25.42
C GLU A 527 -2.51 7.43 -25.20
N GLU A 528 -2.28 6.29 -25.87
CA GLU A 528 -3.15 5.13 -25.71
C GLU A 528 -3.02 4.52 -24.32
N VAL A 529 -1.81 4.53 -23.76
CA VAL A 529 -1.59 4.06 -22.37
C VAL A 529 -2.27 5.00 -21.39
N ALA A 530 -2.17 6.33 -21.60
CA ALA A 530 -2.86 7.29 -20.74
C ALA A 530 -4.38 7.02 -20.74
N GLU A 531 -4.95 6.72 -21.91
CA GLU A 531 -6.37 6.40 -21.99
C GLU A 531 -6.69 5.08 -21.28
N ALA A 532 -5.80 4.08 -21.40
CA ALA A 532 -5.98 2.81 -20.69
C ALA A 532 -5.98 3.02 -19.17
N VAL A 533 -5.13 3.92 -18.66
CA VAL A 533 -5.09 4.25 -17.24
C VAL A 533 -6.42 4.85 -16.78
N ARG A 534 -6.99 5.77 -17.58
CA ARG A 534 -8.29 6.38 -17.29
C ARG A 534 -9.43 5.37 -17.36
N ASP A 535 -9.43 4.52 -18.40
CA ASP A 535 -10.47 3.49 -18.59
C ASP A 535 -10.46 2.49 -17.44
N ALA A 536 -9.27 2.12 -16.96
CA ALA A 536 -9.14 1.21 -15.82
C ALA A 536 -9.73 1.83 -14.55
N ALA A 537 -9.55 3.13 -14.33
CA ALA A 537 -10.11 3.83 -13.17
C ALA A 537 -11.65 3.84 -13.24
N ALA A 538 -12.20 4.13 -14.41
CA ALA A 538 -13.66 4.11 -14.61
C ALA A 538 -14.21 2.71 -14.38
N SER A 539 -13.53 1.69 -14.89
CA SER A 539 -13.92 0.29 -14.71
C SER A 539 -13.90 -0.11 -13.22
N ALA A 540 -12.88 0.31 -12.47
CA ALA A 540 -12.80 0.04 -11.03
C ALA A 540 -13.99 0.65 -10.30
N GLY A 541 -14.36 1.88 -10.64
CA GLY A 541 -15.52 2.54 -10.04
C GLY A 541 -16.80 1.77 -10.30
N ARG A 542 -17.00 1.31 -11.53
CA ARG A 542 -18.19 0.52 -11.89
C ARG A 542 -18.20 -0.83 -11.17
N LEU A 543 -17.05 -1.46 -11.04
CA LEU A 543 -16.94 -2.76 -10.37
C LEU A 543 -17.33 -2.66 -8.90
N LEU A 544 -16.94 -1.59 -8.22
CA LEU A 544 -17.26 -1.43 -6.79
C LEU A 544 -18.62 -0.82 -6.54
N PHE A 545 -19.03 0.16 -7.35
CA PHE A 545 -20.20 0.98 -7.03
C PHE A 545 -21.31 0.91 -8.06
N GLY A 546 -21.16 0.03 -9.05
CA GLY A 546 -22.20 -0.19 -10.07
C GLY A 546 -22.48 1.07 -10.89
N ASP A 547 -23.76 1.37 -11.09
CA ASP A 547 -24.19 2.51 -11.87
C ASP A 547 -24.35 3.80 -11.05
N PHE A 548 -24.04 3.76 -9.75
CA PHE A 548 -24.10 4.96 -8.93
C PHE A 548 -23.11 6.01 -9.50
N PRO A 549 -23.55 7.28 -9.67
CA PRO A 549 -22.79 8.25 -10.46
C PRO A 549 -21.65 8.93 -9.68
N VAL A 550 -20.72 8.14 -9.12
CA VAL A 550 -19.48 8.64 -8.56
C VAL A 550 -18.38 8.48 -9.61
N ASP A 551 -17.57 9.52 -9.81
CA ASP A 551 -16.45 9.46 -10.76
C ASP A 551 -15.10 9.47 -10.05
N PHE A 552 -14.09 8.99 -10.77
CA PHE A 552 -12.72 8.90 -10.25
C PHE A 552 -11.77 9.57 -11.26
N PRO A 553 -11.77 10.92 -11.30
CA PRO A 553 -10.93 11.63 -12.26
C PRO A 553 -9.47 11.52 -11.90
N LEU A 554 -8.65 11.39 -12.92
CA LEU A 554 -7.21 11.27 -12.79
C LEU A 554 -6.53 12.52 -13.30
N ASP A 555 -5.47 12.92 -12.61
CA ASP A 555 -4.50 13.88 -13.12
C ASP A 555 -3.43 13.04 -13.83
N VAL A 556 -3.43 13.04 -15.17
CA VAL A 556 -2.52 12.21 -15.97
C VAL A 556 -1.56 13.12 -16.72
N ARG A 557 -0.26 12.83 -16.61
CA ARG A 557 0.73 13.52 -17.43
C ARG A 557 1.69 12.52 -18.06
N ILE A 558 2.16 12.87 -19.25
CA ILE A 558 3.13 12.11 -20.00
C ILE A 558 4.43 12.91 -19.92
N ALA A 559 5.50 12.32 -19.40
CA ALA A 559 6.73 13.03 -19.10
C ALA A 559 7.94 12.14 -19.22
N GLU A 560 9.12 12.76 -19.29
CA GLU A 560 10.37 11.99 -19.26
C GLU A 560 10.79 11.66 -17.84
N SER A 561 10.31 12.43 -16.86
CA SER A 561 10.61 12.17 -15.45
C SER A 561 9.35 12.27 -14.60
N ALA A 562 9.43 11.77 -13.38
CA ALA A 562 8.32 11.82 -12.41
C ALA A 562 8.35 13.10 -11.56
N GLN A 563 9.18 14.07 -11.91
CA GLN A 563 9.26 15.34 -11.19
C GLN A 563 7.89 16.02 -11.14
N LYS A 564 7.50 16.48 -9.96
CA LYS A 564 6.25 17.22 -9.76
C LYS A 564 6.58 18.71 -9.55
N ASP A 565 5.80 19.59 -10.16
CA ASP A 565 5.97 21.05 -10.05
C ASP A 565 5.60 21.57 -8.65
#